data_994198c408851d8edfd88167a7bc28e0
#
_entry.id   994198c408851d8edfd88167a7bc28e0
#
_cell.length_a   1.000
_cell.length_b   1.000
_cell.length_c   1.000
_cell.angle_alpha   90.00
_cell.angle_beta   90.00
_cell.angle_gamma   90.00
#
_symmetry.space_group_name_H-M   'P 1'
#
loop_
_entity.id
_entity.type
_entity.pdbx_description
1 polymer ?
#
loop_
_entity_poly.entity_id
_entity_poly.type
_entity_poly.pdbx_seq_one_letter_code
_entity_poly.pdbx_strand_id
1 'polypeptide(L)'
;MARRFFIGDIHGHYDGLRRLWDLMAPGADDKVYAVGDLIDRGPQSAQVVDFIRRYTHGCVRGNHEQLILDAFADGQLNLPTLQGWIYSGGQATMGSYVECPNVLDDHLAWIGQLPLYIDLGDIWLVHAGVNPVLPLAAQSSYELCWIRETFHSSVTPFFADKLIITGHTITFTFPRVSPGQVVAGCGWLDIDTGVYHPRSGWLTAIDWDNQLAYQVNVFENLSRVCPLAEVTAKLDPRLVRWRPRPLAEVERLA
;
A
#
# COMPACT_ATOMS: atom_id res chain seq x y z
N MET A 1 -18.95 17.92 6.59
CA MET A 1 -19.08 16.46 6.87
C MET A 1 -17.68 15.95 7.12
N ALA A 2 -17.53 14.94 7.98
CA ALA A 2 -16.25 14.28 8.19
C ALA A 2 -15.78 13.60 6.89
N ARG A 3 -14.51 13.77 6.54
CA ARG A 3 -13.90 13.20 5.33
C ARG A 3 -13.22 11.87 5.64
N ARG A 4 -13.20 10.96 4.68
CA ARG A 4 -12.43 9.72 4.76
C ARG A 4 -11.27 9.77 3.76
N PHE A 5 -10.06 9.69 4.30
CA PHE A 5 -8.83 9.65 3.52
C PHE A 5 -8.24 8.23 3.51
N PHE A 6 -7.73 7.84 2.35
CA PHE A 6 -7.02 6.56 2.16
C PHE A 6 -5.64 6.85 1.57
N ILE A 7 -4.59 6.42 2.29
CA ILE A 7 -3.18 6.61 1.88
C ILE A 7 -2.68 5.31 1.27
N GLY A 8 -2.07 5.39 0.09
CA GLY A 8 -1.42 4.29 -0.60
C GLY A 8 -0.11 3.85 0.07
N ASP A 9 0.59 2.91 -0.56
CA ASP A 9 1.86 2.34 -0.08
C ASP A 9 2.89 3.45 0.19
N ILE A 10 3.55 3.40 1.37
CA ILE A 10 4.41 4.48 1.87
C ILE A 10 5.89 4.11 1.80
N HIS A 11 6.20 2.84 2.03
CA HIS A 11 7.54 2.29 1.88
C HIS A 11 8.66 3.16 2.50
N GLY A 12 8.55 3.49 3.79
CA GLY A 12 9.59 4.21 4.51
C GLY A 12 9.86 5.64 4.05
N HIS A 13 9.00 6.25 3.25
CA HIS A 13 9.13 7.65 2.80
C HIS A 13 8.42 8.62 3.74
N TYR A 14 8.94 8.76 4.97
CA TYR A 14 8.35 9.58 6.01
C TYR A 14 8.24 11.06 5.65
N ASP A 15 9.27 11.64 5.04
CA ASP A 15 9.23 13.06 4.63
C ASP A 15 8.13 13.29 3.57
N GLY A 16 7.94 12.32 2.67
CA GLY A 16 6.83 12.32 1.72
C GLY A 16 5.48 12.23 2.41
N LEU A 17 5.35 11.34 3.40
CA LEU A 17 4.14 11.18 4.20
C LEU A 17 3.80 12.47 4.96
N ARG A 18 4.78 13.13 5.57
CA ARG A 18 4.59 14.42 6.25
C ARG A 18 4.07 15.49 5.30
N ARG A 19 4.70 15.64 4.13
CA ARG A 19 4.25 16.59 3.09
C ARG A 19 2.84 16.28 2.62
N LEU A 20 2.50 14.99 2.43
CA LEU A 20 1.16 14.56 2.04
C LEU A 20 0.14 14.88 3.14
N TRP A 21 0.48 14.63 4.41
CA TRP A 21 -0.38 14.94 5.55
C TRP A 21 -0.65 16.44 5.66
N ASP A 22 0.38 17.27 5.52
CA ASP A 22 0.23 18.73 5.55
C ASP A 22 -0.64 19.22 4.37
N LEU A 23 -0.52 18.58 3.20
CA LEU A 23 -1.34 18.89 2.02
C LEU A 23 -2.81 18.48 2.21
N MET A 24 -3.08 17.31 2.80
CA MET A 24 -4.42 16.81 3.12
C MET A 24 -5.09 17.65 4.21
N ALA A 25 -4.33 18.14 5.16
CA ALA A 25 -4.77 18.90 6.33
C ALA A 25 -6.03 18.27 6.98
N PRO A 26 -5.98 17.02 7.47
CA PRO A 26 -7.13 16.38 8.06
C PRO A 26 -7.57 17.10 9.34
N GLY A 27 -8.87 17.38 9.46
CA GLY A 27 -9.48 17.94 10.65
C GLY A 27 -9.75 16.89 11.73
N ALA A 28 -10.18 17.34 12.91
CA ALA A 28 -10.38 16.46 14.07
C ALA A 28 -11.45 15.36 13.85
N ASP A 29 -12.45 15.62 13.01
CA ASP A 29 -13.53 14.67 12.73
C ASP A 29 -13.23 13.75 11.54
N ASP A 30 -12.18 14.07 10.75
CA ASP A 30 -11.82 13.30 9.56
C ASP A 30 -11.22 11.94 9.96
N LYS A 31 -11.41 10.95 9.09
CA LYS A 31 -10.91 9.59 9.28
C LYS A 31 -9.83 9.29 8.23
N VAL A 32 -8.65 8.89 8.69
CA VAL A 32 -7.51 8.56 7.81
C VAL A 32 -7.17 7.09 7.97
N TYR A 33 -7.02 6.38 6.83
CA TYR A 33 -6.68 4.97 6.75
C TYR A 33 -5.49 4.79 5.82
N ALA A 34 -4.69 3.73 6.04
CA ALA A 34 -3.58 3.34 5.16
C ALA A 34 -3.77 1.92 4.63
N VAL A 35 -3.36 1.69 3.38
CA VAL A 35 -3.51 0.38 2.70
C VAL A 35 -2.40 -0.63 3.03
N GLY A 36 -1.49 -0.31 3.97
CA GLY A 36 -0.33 -1.14 4.31
C GLY A 36 0.93 -0.72 3.55
N ASP A 37 1.93 -1.63 3.53
CA ASP A 37 3.27 -1.39 2.98
C ASP A 37 3.88 -0.08 3.49
N LEU A 38 3.95 0.02 4.81
CA LEU A 38 4.51 1.17 5.52
C LEU A 38 6.03 1.18 5.48
N ILE A 39 6.63 -0.01 5.48
CA ILE A 39 8.06 -0.26 5.65
C ILE A 39 8.75 -0.66 4.35
N ASP A 40 10.07 -0.78 4.41
CA ASP A 40 10.98 -1.25 3.36
C ASP A 40 11.22 -0.23 2.24
N ARG A 41 12.33 -0.43 1.52
CA ARG A 41 12.74 0.36 0.34
C ARG A 41 13.17 1.79 0.65
N GLY A 42 12.36 2.56 1.35
CA GLY A 42 12.69 3.91 1.80
C GLY A 42 13.39 3.92 3.17
N PRO A 43 14.09 5.02 3.50
CA PRO A 43 15.05 5.06 4.61
C PRO A 43 14.44 5.26 6.00
N GLN A 44 13.14 5.54 6.13
CA GLN A 44 12.54 6.07 7.36
C GLN A 44 11.35 5.22 7.83
N SER A 45 11.46 3.88 7.75
CA SER A 45 10.38 2.95 8.11
C SER A 45 9.93 3.10 9.57
N ALA A 46 10.87 3.26 10.52
CA ALA A 46 10.54 3.43 11.93
C ALA A 46 9.64 4.67 12.16
N GLN A 47 9.97 5.79 11.50
CA GLN A 47 9.22 7.03 11.60
C GLN A 47 7.83 6.91 10.95
N VAL A 48 7.72 6.18 9.82
CA VAL A 48 6.43 5.92 9.18
C VAL A 48 5.53 5.11 10.09
N VAL A 49 6.03 4.01 10.66
CA VAL A 49 5.24 3.16 11.57
C VAL A 49 4.76 3.96 12.78
N ASP A 50 5.65 4.73 13.42
CA ASP A 50 5.30 5.58 14.56
C ASP A 50 4.22 6.61 14.20
N PHE A 51 4.33 7.23 13.03
CA PHE A 51 3.37 8.23 12.55
C PHE A 51 2.00 7.60 12.26
N ILE A 52 1.94 6.52 11.50
CA ILE A 52 0.68 5.84 11.14
C ILE A 52 -0.02 5.34 12.39
N ARG A 53 0.71 4.72 13.32
CA ARG A 53 0.16 4.25 14.60
C ARG A 53 -0.48 5.37 15.44
N ARG A 54 0.07 6.59 15.38
CA ARG A 54 -0.40 7.72 16.21
C ARG A 54 -1.51 8.53 15.57
N TYR A 55 -1.49 8.69 14.26
CA TYR A 55 -2.30 9.69 13.58
C TYR A 55 -3.39 9.13 12.67
N THR A 56 -3.40 7.82 12.39
CA THR A 56 -4.45 7.23 11.57
C THR A 56 -5.50 6.50 12.39
N HIS A 57 -6.66 6.29 11.79
CA HIS A 57 -7.80 5.58 12.38
C HIS A 57 -7.76 4.08 12.11
N GLY A 58 -6.95 3.67 11.14
CA GLY A 58 -6.72 2.28 10.82
C GLY A 58 -5.69 2.11 9.70
N CYS A 59 -5.07 0.95 9.71
CA CYS A 59 -4.15 0.50 8.68
C CYS A 59 -4.39 -1.00 8.49
N VAL A 60 -4.39 -1.47 7.25
CA VAL A 60 -4.38 -2.89 6.96
C VAL A 60 -2.94 -3.39 6.84
N ARG A 61 -2.73 -4.67 7.09
CA ARG A 61 -1.43 -5.30 6.93
C ARG A 61 -1.09 -5.45 5.46
N GLY A 62 0.07 -4.93 5.04
CA GLY A 62 0.64 -5.19 3.73
C GLY A 62 1.54 -6.44 3.70
N ASN A 63 1.97 -6.82 2.52
CA ASN A 63 2.88 -7.95 2.39
C ASN A 63 4.28 -7.66 2.96
N HIS A 64 4.73 -6.42 2.98
CA HIS A 64 5.99 -6.04 3.61
C HIS A 64 5.93 -6.15 5.13
N GLU A 65 4.81 -5.81 5.75
CA GLU A 65 4.55 -6.08 7.16
C GLU A 65 4.51 -7.59 7.45
N GLN A 66 3.92 -8.40 6.56
CA GLN A 66 3.91 -9.85 6.71
C GLN A 66 5.33 -10.43 6.60
N LEU A 67 6.15 -9.94 5.67
CA LEU A 67 7.55 -10.40 5.51
C LEU A 67 8.40 -10.19 6.77
N ILE A 68 8.32 -9.02 7.41
CA ILE A 68 9.07 -8.77 8.64
C ILE A 68 8.55 -9.65 9.79
N LEU A 69 7.23 -9.85 9.92
CA LEU A 69 6.67 -10.75 10.93
C LEU A 69 7.16 -12.20 10.73
N ASP A 70 7.18 -12.69 9.49
CA ASP A 70 7.65 -14.04 9.16
C ASP A 70 9.16 -14.19 9.42
N ALA A 71 9.95 -13.12 9.26
CA ALA A 71 11.38 -13.11 9.55
C ALA A 71 11.68 -13.20 11.05
N PHE A 72 10.79 -12.71 11.91
CA PHE A 72 10.93 -12.71 13.37
C PHE A 72 9.87 -13.57 14.09
N ALA A 73 9.34 -14.58 13.41
CA ALA A 73 8.31 -15.45 13.96
C ALA A 73 8.77 -16.14 15.26
N ASP A 74 7.88 -16.17 16.28
CA ASP A 74 8.08 -16.81 17.57
C ASP A 74 9.33 -16.33 18.36
N GLY A 75 9.78 -15.08 18.09
CA GLY A 75 10.98 -14.53 18.70
C GLY A 75 12.28 -15.20 18.24
N GLN A 76 12.22 -16.02 17.19
CA GLN A 76 13.37 -16.65 16.57
C GLN A 76 13.59 -16.12 15.15
N LEU A 77 14.86 -15.92 14.80
CA LEU A 77 15.22 -15.48 13.47
C LEU A 77 15.11 -16.64 12.47
N ASN A 78 14.17 -16.53 11.54
CA ASN A 78 14.04 -17.46 10.43
C ASN A 78 14.91 -17.00 9.25
N LEU A 79 16.06 -17.64 9.04
CA LEU A 79 17.04 -17.21 8.03
C LEU A 79 16.49 -17.18 6.59
N PRO A 80 15.74 -18.18 6.08
CA PRO A 80 15.18 -18.12 4.75
C PRO A 80 14.21 -16.95 4.55
N THR A 81 13.29 -16.71 5.49
CA THR A 81 12.32 -15.60 5.41
C THR A 81 13.03 -14.26 5.59
N LEU A 82 14.03 -14.17 6.46
CA LEU A 82 14.86 -12.98 6.62
C LEU A 82 15.56 -12.60 5.31
N GLN A 83 16.16 -13.57 4.61
CA GLN A 83 16.79 -13.32 3.30
C GLN A 83 15.78 -12.80 2.28
N GLY A 84 14.59 -13.41 2.21
CA GLY A 84 13.50 -12.96 1.35
C GLY A 84 13.06 -11.54 1.66
N TRP A 85 12.92 -11.19 2.94
CA TRP A 85 12.56 -9.85 3.38
C TRP A 85 13.66 -8.83 3.05
N ILE A 86 14.94 -9.14 3.35
CA ILE A 86 16.07 -8.25 2.99
C ILE A 86 16.10 -7.98 1.49
N TYR A 87 15.94 -9.03 0.65
CA TYR A 87 15.88 -8.90 -0.80
C TYR A 87 14.73 -8.03 -1.28
N SER A 88 13.61 -8.03 -0.56
CA SER A 88 12.42 -7.21 -0.87
C SER A 88 12.57 -5.74 -0.43
N GLY A 89 13.69 -5.35 0.17
CA GLY A 89 13.95 -3.98 0.62
C GLY A 89 14.04 -3.80 2.14
N GLY A 90 13.97 -4.89 2.92
CA GLY A 90 14.02 -4.88 4.38
C GLY A 90 15.31 -4.32 4.97
N GLN A 91 16.40 -4.30 4.19
CA GLN A 91 17.65 -3.67 4.60
C GLN A 91 17.47 -2.19 4.99
N ALA A 92 16.63 -1.46 4.25
CA ALA A 92 16.33 -0.06 4.56
C ALA A 92 15.58 0.07 5.90
N THR A 93 14.65 -0.84 6.15
CA THR A 93 13.93 -0.91 7.44
C THR A 93 14.90 -1.18 8.59
N MET A 94 15.77 -2.17 8.48
CA MET A 94 16.81 -2.43 9.50
C MET A 94 17.64 -1.17 9.76
N GLY A 95 18.06 -0.47 8.71
CA GLY A 95 18.81 0.78 8.82
C GLY A 95 18.06 1.87 9.59
N SER A 96 16.75 1.97 9.41
CA SER A 96 15.92 2.98 10.06
C SER A 96 15.78 2.80 11.58
N TYR A 97 16.01 1.59 12.09
CA TYR A 97 15.96 1.29 13.54
C TYR A 97 17.33 1.36 14.24
N VAL A 98 18.44 1.61 13.53
CA VAL A 98 19.77 1.69 14.14
C VAL A 98 19.84 2.76 15.23
N GLU A 99 19.22 3.92 15.01
CA GLU A 99 19.21 5.03 15.97
C GLU A 99 18.10 4.93 17.02
N CYS A 100 17.13 4.04 16.84
CA CYS A 100 15.99 3.85 17.74
C CYS A 100 15.63 2.38 17.97
N PRO A 101 16.59 1.51 18.34
CA PRO A 101 16.36 0.07 18.45
C PRO A 101 15.33 -0.31 19.53
N ASN A 102 15.16 0.52 20.53
CA ASN A 102 14.24 0.33 21.65
C ASN A 102 12.75 0.38 21.28
N VAL A 103 12.39 0.91 20.10
CA VAL A 103 10.98 0.92 19.66
C VAL A 103 10.64 -0.22 18.70
N LEU A 104 11.61 -1.03 18.27
CA LEU A 104 11.40 -2.09 17.28
C LEU A 104 10.39 -3.12 17.77
N ASP A 105 10.54 -3.62 18.99
CA ASP A 105 9.66 -4.65 19.56
C ASP A 105 8.22 -4.15 19.67
N ASP A 106 8.02 -2.89 20.10
CA ASP A 106 6.71 -2.26 20.17
C ASP A 106 6.08 -2.09 18.77
N HIS A 107 6.89 -1.75 17.76
CA HIS A 107 6.41 -1.64 16.39
C HIS A 107 6.06 -3.01 15.80
N LEU A 108 6.88 -4.03 16.02
CA LEU A 108 6.58 -5.41 15.60
C LEU A 108 5.30 -5.93 16.25
N ALA A 109 5.13 -5.68 17.56
CA ALA A 109 3.91 -6.06 18.28
C ALA A 109 2.67 -5.36 17.71
N TRP A 110 2.77 -4.08 17.35
CA TRP A 110 1.68 -3.34 16.71
C TRP A 110 1.40 -3.83 15.28
N ILE A 111 2.43 -4.03 14.47
CA ILE A 111 2.33 -4.58 13.10
C ILE A 111 1.61 -5.94 13.14
N GLY A 112 1.95 -6.79 14.13
CA GLY A 112 1.31 -8.09 14.34
C GLY A 112 -0.20 -8.03 14.62
N GLN A 113 -0.71 -6.88 15.10
CA GLN A 113 -2.12 -6.65 15.38
C GLN A 113 -2.89 -6.02 14.20
N LEU A 114 -2.20 -5.61 13.14
CA LEU A 114 -2.86 -5.02 11.98
C LEU A 114 -3.86 -6.02 11.35
N PRO A 115 -5.11 -5.59 11.11
CA PRO A 115 -6.09 -6.41 10.43
C PRO A 115 -5.69 -6.63 8.96
N LEU A 116 -6.15 -7.72 8.37
CA LEU A 116 -5.94 -7.99 6.94
C LEU A 116 -6.89 -7.18 6.06
N TYR A 117 -8.02 -6.72 6.59
CA TYR A 117 -8.98 -5.82 5.92
C TYR A 117 -9.75 -4.99 6.94
N ILE A 118 -10.35 -3.90 6.48
CA ILE A 118 -11.26 -3.05 7.26
C ILE A 118 -12.54 -2.83 6.44
N ASP A 119 -13.69 -3.20 6.99
CA ASP A 119 -15.01 -2.95 6.40
C ASP A 119 -15.58 -1.62 6.92
N LEU A 120 -15.75 -0.65 6.03
CA LEU A 120 -16.29 0.67 6.35
C LEU A 120 -17.74 0.88 5.83
N GLY A 121 -18.41 -0.21 5.46
CA GLY A 121 -19.76 -0.18 4.91
C GLY A 121 -19.76 -0.11 3.38
N ASP A 122 -19.62 1.06 2.81
CA ASP A 122 -19.54 1.31 1.35
C ASP A 122 -18.14 1.10 0.77
N ILE A 123 -17.11 1.07 1.62
CA ILE A 123 -15.71 0.79 1.26
C ILE A 123 -15.19 -0.42 2.03
N TRP A 124 -14.47 -1.28 1.35
CA TRP A 124 -13.73 -2.38 1.92
C TRP A 124 -12.24 -2.18 1.63
N LEU A 125 -11.46 -1.93 2.69
CA LEU A 125 -10.03 -1.65 2.59
C LEU A 125 -9.25 -2.94 2.77
N VAL A 126 -8.34 -3.23 1.85
CA VAL A 126 -7.44 -4.39 1.88
C VAL A 126 -6.15 -4.04 1.15
N HIS A 127 -5.04 -4.70 1.50
CA HIS A 127 -3.77 -4.35 0.87
C HIS A 127 -3.71 -4.71 -0.61
N ALA A 128 -3.88 -5.99 -0.99
CA ALA A 128 -3.69 -6.44 -2.37
C ALA A 128 -5.00 -6.71 -3.13
N GLY A 129 -5.98 -7.25 -2.49
CA GLY A 129 -7.26 -7.61 -3.12
C GLY A 129 -7.90 -8.85 -2.52
N VAL A 130 -8.76 -9.50 -3.28
CA VAL A 130 -9.45 -10.73 -2.92
C VAL A 130 -9.37 -11.74 -4.06
N ASN A 131 -9.38 -13.02 -3.75
CA ASN A 131 -9.56 -14.06 -4.75
C ASN A 131 -11.06 -14.16 -5.13
N PRO A 132 -11.45 -13.79 -6.38
CA PRO A 132 -12.87 -13.67 -6.74
C PRO A 132 -13.62 -14.99 -6.77
N VAL A 133 -12.91 -16.13 -6.76
CA VAL A 133 -13.53 -17.46 -6.76
C VAL A 133 -13.69 -18.06 -5.37
N LEU A 134 -13.15 -17.42 -4.32
CA LEU A 134 -13.28 -17.87 -2.95
C LEU A 134 -14.26 -16.98 -2.17
N PRO A 135 -15.08 -17.55 -1.28
CA PRO A 135 -15.87 -16.73 -0.37
C PRO A 135 -14.96 -15.98 0.61
N LEU A 136 -15.45 -14.85 1.16
CA LEU A 136 -14.67 -14.00 2.05
C LEU A 136 -14.05 -14.77 3.24
N ALA A 137 -14.81 -15.71 3.83
CA ALA A 137 -14.34 -16.52 4.95
C ALA A 137 -13.21 -17.51 4.60
N ALA A 138 -12.95 -17.77 3.31
CA ALA A 138 -11.89 -18.63 2.83
C ALA A 138 -10.66 -17.87 2.29
N GLN A 139 -10.69 -16.52 2.33
CA GLN A 139 -9.53 -15.70 1.99
C GLN A 139 -8.46 -15.82 3.08
N SER A 140 -7.24 -16.13 2.70
CA SER A 140 -6.09 -16.17 3.62
C SER A 140 -5.28 -14.87 3.55
N SER A 141 -4.28 -14.74 4.42
CA SER A 141 -3.31 -13.62 4.33
C SER A 141 -2.59 -13.59 2.98
N TYR A 142 -2.43 -14.75 2.31
CA TYR A 142 -1.82 -14.82 0.99
C TYR A 142 -2.69 -14.08 -0.05
N GLU A 143 -4.00 -14.35 -0.10
CA GLU A 143 -4.88 -13.61 -1.02
C GLU A 143 -4.91 -12.13 -0.68
N LEU A 144 -5.13 -11.81 0.58
CA LEU A 144 -5.39 -10.43 1.00
C LEU A 144 -4.15 -9.52 0.91
N CYS A 145 -2.93 -10.09 1.03
CA CYS A 145 -1.68 -9.32 0.99
C CYS A 145 -0.88 -9.48 -0.31
N TRP A 146 -1.14 -10.49 -1.16
CA TRP A 146 -0.25 -10.80 -2.29
C TRP A 146 -0.93 -10.97 -3.64
N ILE A 147 -2.24 -11.12 -3.70
CA ILE A 147 -2.96 -11.37 -4.96
C ILE A 147 -2.74 -10.23 -5.95
N ARG A 148 -2.64 -10.57 -7.25
CA ARG A 148 -2.48 -9.59 -8.33
C ARG A 148 -3.43 -9.90 -9.48
N GLU A 149 -2.96 -10.62 -10.50
CA GLU A 149 -3.66 -10.87 -11.76
C GLU A 149 -5.06 -11.44 -11.56
N THR A 150 -5.23 -12.44 -10.72
CA THR A 150 -6.52 -13.10 -10.47
C THR A 150 -7.58 -12.11 -9.98
N PHE A 151 -7.19 -11.14 -9.14
CA PHE A 151 -8.08 -10.08 -8.67
C PHE A 151 -8.34 -9.04 -9.77
N HIS A 152 -7.26 -8.50 -10.36
CA HIS A 152 -7.36 -7.37 -11.29
C HIS A 152 -7.99 -7.75 -12.64
N SER A 153 -7.94 -9.02 -13.04
CA SER A 153 -8.57 -9.52 -14.28
C SER A 153 -10.04 -9.88 -14.11
N SER A 154 -10.60 -9.80 -12.89
CA SER A 154 -12.02 -10.08 -12.67
C SER A 154 -12.91 -9.10 -13.43
N VAL A 155 -13.89 -9.65 -14.15
CA VAL A 155 -14.86 -8.88 -14.93
C VAL A 155 -16.13 -8.57 -14.14
N THR A 156 -16.24 -9.11 -12.93
CA THR A 156 -17.35 -8.88 -11.99
C THR A 156 -16.83 -8.35 -10.67
N PRO A 157 -17.52 -7.41 -10.02
CA PRO A 157 -17.11 -6.93 -8.71
C PRO A 157 -17.27 -8.06 -7.67
N PHE A 158 -16.39 -8.10 -6.68
CA PHE A 158 -16.50 -9.08 -5.58
C PHE A 158 -17.68 -8.76 -4.67
N PHE A 159 -17.86 -7.47 -4.33
CA PHE A 159 -19.03 -6.99 -3.61
C PHE A 159 -19.97 -6.25 -4.57
N ALA A 160 -21.29 -6.41 -4.39
CA ALA A 160 -22.27 -5.72 -5.20
C ALA A 160 -22.48 -4.26 -4.76
N ASP A 161 -22.19 -3.94 -3.49
CA ASP A 161 -22.54 -2.72 -2.80
C ASP A 161 -21.35 -1.97 -2.17
N LYS A 162 -20.12 -2.48 -2.35
CA LYS A 162 -18.91 -1.88 -1.79
C LYS A 162 -17.83 -1.72 -2.84
N LEU A 163 -17.06 -0.65 -2.72
CA LEU A 163 -15.81 -0.49 -3.45
C LEU A 163 -14.65 -1.08 -2.63
N ILE A 164 -13.79 -1.85 -3.26
CA ILE A 164 -12.54 -2.29 -2.67
C ILE A 164 -11.46 -1.24 -2.96
N ILE A 165 -10.78 -0.72 -1.91
CA ILE A 165 -9.59 0.13 -2.07
C ILE A 165 -8.36 -0.71 -1.74
N THR A 166 -7.35 -0.68 -2.64
CA THR A 166 -6.11 -1.44 -2.54
C THR A 166 -4.86 -0.60 -2.77
N GLY A 167 -3.71 -1.18 -2.45
CA GLY A 167 -2.37 -0.80 -2.88
C GLY A 167 -1.66 -1.96 -3.58
N HIS A 168 -0.39 -2.25 -3.18
CA HIS A 168 0.38 -3.43 -3.54
C HIS A 168 0.86 -3.51 -4.99
N THR A 169 0.01 -3.25 -5.95
CA THR A 169 0.37 -3.35 -7.38
C THR A 169 0.60 -1.95 -7.93
N ILE A 170 1.90 -1.61 -8.14
CA ILE A 170 2.23 -0.27 -8.64
C ILE A 170 1.41 0.03 -9.91
N THR A 171 0.58 1.03 -9.85
CA THR A 171 -0.45 1.33 -10.87
C THR A 171 0.11 1.53 -12.27
N PHE A 172 1.29 2.15 -12.44
CA PHE A 172 1.88 2.32 -13.77
C PHE A 172 2.41 1.02 -14.40
N THR A 173 2.34 -0.11 -13.69
CA THR A 173 2.63 -1.44 -14.25
C THR A 173 1.45 -2.00 -15.04
N PHE A 174 0.25 -1.46 -14.83
CA PHE A 174 -0.90 -1.80 -15.67
C PHE A 174 -0.78 -1.20 -17.08
N PRO A 175 -1.36 -1.88 -18.08
CA PRO A 175 -1.33 -1.40 -19.46
C PRO A 175 -1.91 0.01 -19.61
N ARG A 176 -1.18 0.90 -20.28
CA ARG A 176 -1.60 2.28 -20.61
C ARG A 176 -1.82 3.21 -19.40
N VAL A 177 -1.23 2.89 -18.26
CA VAL A 177 -1.26 3.72 -17.06
C VAL A 177 0.05 4.46 -16.91
N SER A 178 -0.02 5.76 -16.67
CA SER A 178 1.16 6.63 -16.45
C SER A 178 1.50 6.73 -14.96
N PRO A 179 2.77 7.02 -14.60
CA PRO A 179 3.14 7.31 -13.22
C PRO A 179 2.25 8.40 -12.58
N GLY A 180 1.87 8.18 -11.33
CA GLY A 180 0.99 9.09 -10.57
C GLY A 180 -0.50 8.95 -10.89
N GLN A 181 -0.91 8.05 -11.79
CA GLN A 181 -2.33 7.69 -11.93
C GLN A 181 -2.70 6.55 -10.98
N VAL A 182 -3.87 6.64 -10.37
CA VAL A 182 -4.55 5.53 -9.70
C VAL A 182 -5.33 4.71 -10.72
N VAL A 183 -5.68 3.48 -10.40
CA VAL A 183 -6.34 2.58 -11.36
C VAL A 183 -7.68 2.09 -10.82
N ALA A 184 -8.73 2.31 -11.59
CA ALA A 184 -10.05 1.76 -11.30
C ALA A 184 -10.36 0.55 -12.18
N GLY A 185 -10.74 -0.55 -11.54
CA GLY A 185 -11.23 -1.76 -12.19
C GLY A 185 -12.67 -2.08 -11.84
N CYS A 186 -13.05 -3.35 -11.96
CA CYS A 186 -14.41 -3.79 -11.71
C CYS A 186 -14.67 -3.93 -10.20
N GLY A 187 -15.21 -2.87 -9.56
CA GLY A 187 -15.52 -2.84 -8.14
C GLY A 187 -14.30 -2.58 -7.24
N TRP A 188 -13.19 -2.07 -7.77
CA TRP A 188 -12.01 -1.75 -6.99
C TRP A 188 -11.26 -0.50 -7.50
N LEU A 189 -10.46 0.09 -6.61
CA LEU A 189 -9.57 1.24 -6.87
C LEU A 189 -8.20 0.94 -6.24
N ASP A 190 -7.16 0.89 -7.05
CA ASP A 190 -5.78 0.73 -6.63
C ASP A 190 -5.10 2.11 -6.57
N ILE A 191 -4.50 2.42 -5.40
CA ILE A 191 -3.89 3.72 -5.11
C ILE A 191 -2.38 3.64 -4.85
N ASP A 192 -1.73 2.48 -5.09
CA ASP A 192 -0.25 2.39 -5.06
C ASP A 192 0.34 3.03 -6.31
N THR A 193 0.67 4.29 -6.22
CA THR A 193 1.29 5.04 -7.33
C THR A 193 2.80 4.89 -7.42
N GLY A 194 3.42 4.02 -6.63
CA GLY A 194 4.83 3.64 -6.72
C GLY A 194 5.78 4.68 -6.12
N VAL A 195 5.57 5.03 -4.84
CA VAL A 195 6.34 6.06 -4.12
C VAL A 195 7.85 5.85 -4.17
N TYR A 196 8.32 4.61 -4.01
CA TYR A 196 9.75 4.29 -3.99
C TYR A 196 10.36 4.10 -5.39
N HIS A 197 9.54 3.94 -6.42
CA HIS A 197 10.03 3.57 -7.74
C HIS A 197 10.52 4.81 -8.52
N PRO A 198 11.77 4.81 -9.06
CA PRO A 198 12.37 5.99 -9.69
C PRO A 198 11.62 6.51 -10.92
N ARG A 199 10.78 5.68 -11.56
CA ARG A 199 9.91 6.11 -12.67
C ARG A 199 8.66 6.85 -12.19
N SER A 200 8.32 6.82 -10.89
CA SER A 200 7.11 7.43 -10.35
C SER A 200 7.41 8.41 -9.23
N GLY A 201 7.79 7.92 -8.06
CA GLY A 201 8.02 8.75 -6.87
C GLY A 201 6.75 9.34 -6.26
N TRP A 202 5.57 9.02 -6.76
CA TRP A 202 4.32 9.57 -6.26
C TRP A 202 3.77 8.79 -5.08
N LEU A 203 3.56 9.48 -3.95
CA LEU A 203 2.76 9.04 -2.83
C LEU A 203 1.37 9.66 -2.95
N THR A 204 0.34 8.84 -2.89
CA THR A 204 -1.05 9.26 -3.13
C THR A 204 -1.91 9.03 -1.89
N ALA A 205 -2.76 10.01 -1.59
CA ALA A 205 -3.93 9.82 -0.75
C ALA A 205 -5.18 10.27 -1.50
N ILE A 206 -6.31 9.64 -1.23
CA ILE A 206 -7.61 10.06 -1.76
C ILE A 206 -8.53 10.52 -0.64
N ASP A 207 -9.22 11.64 -0.84
CA ASP A 207 -10.38 12.07 -0.08
C ASP A 207 -11.61 11.51 -0.80
N TRP A 208 -12.14 10.41 -0.27
CA TRP A 208 -13.22 9.68 -0.91
C TRP A 208 -14.53 10.49 -0.97
N ASP A 209 -14.82 11.21 0.10
CA ASP A 209 -16.09 11.91 0.25
C ASP A 209 -16.18 13.16 -0.64
N ASN A 210 -15.03 13.82 -0.90
CA ASN A 210 -14.93 14.95 -1.81
C ASN A 210 -14.42 14.58 -3.22
N GLN A 211 -14.09 13.32 -3.46
CA GLN A 211 -13.56 12.82 -4.74
C GLN A 211 -12.31 13.59 -5.20
N LEU A 212 -11.36 13.81 -4.28
CA LEU A 212 -10.08 14.47 -4.53
C LEU A 212 -8.91 13.50 -4.37
N ALA A 213 -7.88 13.70 -5.16
CA ALA A 213 -6.57 13.07 -5.00
C ALA A 213 -5.55 14.10 -4.50
N TYR A 214 -4.81 13.72 -3.48
CA TYR A 214 -3.67 14.45 -2.91
C TYR A 214 -2.42 13.67 -3.24
N GLN A 215 -1.43 14.30 -3.85
CA GLN A 215 -0.24 13.60 -4.28
C GLN A 215 1.01 14.44 -4.04
N VAL A 216 2.06 13.78 -3.55
CA VAL A 216 3.40 14.36 -3.43
C VAL A 216 4.41 13.46 -4.14
N ASN A 217 5.39 14.06 -4.82
CA ASN A 217 6.49 13.33 -5.40
C ASN A 217 7.68 13.38 -4.44
N VAL A 218 8.23 12.20 -4.06
CA VAL A 218 9.31 12.12 -3.06
C VAL A 218 10.68 12.39 -3.65
N PHE A 219 10.85 12.28 -4.97
CA PHE A 219 12.11 12.56 -5.66
C PHE A 219 12.17 13.97 -6.23
N GLU A 220 10.99 14.52 -6.55
CA GLU A 220 10.83 15.88 -7.07
C GLU A 220 10.05 16.70 -6.06
N ASN A 221 10.33 17.99 -5.94
CA ASN A 221 9.60 18.85 -5.00
C ASN A 221 8.23 19.25 -5.56
N LEU A 222 7.46 18.26 -6.02
CA LEU A 222 6.14 18.46 -6.61
C LEU A 222 5.05 17.98 -5.63
N SER A 223 3.93 18.68 -5.67
CA SER A 223 2.68 18.27 -5.02
C SER A 223 1.50 18.75 -5.82
N ARG A 224 0.37 18.04 -5.73
CA ARG A 224 -0.87 18.44 -6.38
C ARG A 224 -2.09 17.97 -5.60
N VAL A 225 -3.18 18.74 -5.74
CA VAL A 225 -4.54 18.35 -5.37
C VAL A 225 -5.39 18.51 -6.61
N CYS A 226 -6.12 17.48 -6.99
CA CYS A 226 -6.96 17.51 -8.19
C CYS A 226 -8.19 16.59 -8.01
N PRO A 227 -9.23 16.75 -8.83
CA PRO A 227 -10.32 15.78 -8.89
C PRO A 227 -9.80 14.35 -9.10
N LEU A 228 -10.29 13.39 -8.32
CA LEU A 228 -9.87 11.99 -8.39
C LEU A 228 -10.01 11.45 -9.83
N ALA A 229 -11.05 11.86 -10.54
CA ALA A 229 -11.29 11.44 -11.92
C ALA A 229 -10.17 11.85 -12.90
N GLU A 230 -9.45 12.94 -12.65
CA GLU A 230 -8.36 13.41 -13.52
C GLU A 230 -7.12 12.51 -13.46
N VAL A 231 -6.92 11.83 -12.33
CA VAL A 231 -5.79 10.94 -12.12
C VAL A 231 -6.19 9.46 -12.12
N THR A 232 -7.44 9.14 -12.42
CA THR A 232 -7.95 7.77 -12.45
C THR A 232 -7.90 7.20 -13.86
N ALA A 233 -7.10 6.18 -14.08
CA ALA A 233 -7.11 5.36 -15.28
C ALA A 233 -8.10 4.19 -15.12
N LYS A 234 -8.94 3.96 -16.13
CA LYS A 234 -9.83 2.79 -16.15
C LYS A 234 -9.12 1.61 -16.77
N LEU A 235 -9.11 0.50 -16.08
CA LEU A 235 -8.49 -0.75 -16.55
C LEU A 235 -9.52 -1.61 -17.31
N ASP A 236 -9.12 -2.04 -18.51
CA ASP A 236 -9.81 -3.17 -19.16
C ASP A 236 -9.24 -4.48 -18.58
N PRO A 237 -10.02 -5.25 -17.81
CA PRO A 237 -9.54 -6.47 -17.15
C PRO A 237 -9.00 -7.51 -18.14
N ARG A 238 -9.43 -7.49 -19.42
CA ARG A 238 -8.93 -8.39 -20.47
C ARG A 238 -7.48 -8.11 -20.86
N LEU A 239 -6.96 -6.93 -20.54
CA LEU A 239 -5.57 -6.53 -20.80
C LEU A 239 -4.63 -6.90 -19.64
N VAL A 240 -5.16 -7.30 -18.48
CA VAL A 240 -4.36 -7.76 -17.35
C VAL A 240 -3.81 -9.14 -17.70
N ARG A 241 -2.50 -9.17 -17.97
CA ARG A 241 -1.75 -10.43 -18.18
C ARG A 241 -0.45 -10.29 -17.41
N TRP A 242 -0.26 -11.13 -16.42
CA TRP A 242 1.03 -11.23 -15.79
C TRP A 242 2.04 -11.79 -16.81
N ARG A 243 3.05 -10.99 -17.13
CA ARG A 243 4.22 -11.51 -17.84
C ARG A 243 5.25 -11.81 -16.76
N PRO A 244 5.65 -13.09 -16.59
CA PRO A 244 6.81 -13.38 -15.74
C PRO A 244 7.97 -12.51 -16.21
N ARG A 245 8.59 -11.76 -15.29
CA ARG A 245 9.83 -11.02 -15.62
C ARG A 245 10.85 -12.06 -16.08
N PRO A 246 11.52 -11.87 -17.23
CA PRO A 246 12.63 -12.72 -17.59
C PRO A 246 13.66 -12.66 -16.47
N LEU A 247 14.20 -13.80 -16.06
CA LEU A 247 15.23 -13.90 -15.01
C LEU A 247 16.39 -12.90 -15.19
N ALA A 248 16.70 -12.54 -16.43
CA ALA A 248 17.71 -11.54 -16.78
C ALA A 248 17.39 -10.08 -16.36
N GLU A 249 16.15 -9.73 -16.05
CA GLU A 249 15.79 -8.40 -15.51
C GLU A 249 15.90 -8.34 -14.00
N VAL A 250 15.78 -9.48 -13.32
CA VAL A 250 15.94 -9.58 -11.86
C VAL A 250 17.43 -9.41 -11.49
N GLU A 251 18.34 -9.88 -12.32
CA GLU A 251 19.80 -9.77 -12.10
C GLU A 251 20.38 -8.36 -12.36
N ARG A 252 19.64 -7.46 -13.00
CA ARG A 252 20.09 -6.07 -13.27
C ARG A 252 19.64 -5.06 -12.21
N LEU A 253 18.82 -5.46 -11.24
CA LEU A 253 18.30 -4.63 -10.16
C LEU A 253 18.81 -5.09 -8.78
N ALA A 254 19.73 -6.06 -8.77
CA ALA A 254 20.46 -6.52 -7.59
C ALA A 254 21.72 -5.70 -7.34
#